data_e868dc766010a9eeb55d39a1af8d118d
#
_entry.id   e868dc766010a9eeb55d39a1af8d118d
#
_cell.length_a   1.000
_cell.length_b   1.000
_cell.length_c   1.000
_cell.angle_alpha   90.00
_cell.angle_beta   90.00
_cell.angle_gamma   90.00
#
_symmetry.space_group_name_H-M   'P 1'
#
loop_
_entity.id
_entity.type
_entity.pdbx_description
1 polymer ?
#
loop_
_entity_poly.entity_id
_entity_poly.type
_entity_poly.pdbx_seq_one_letter_code
_entity_poly.pdbx_strand_id
1 'polypeptide(L)'
;MKIAVSASCPDMESTVDLRFGRCPYFIIVDTEEDEVETWENKYKDGMGGVGPQVVQALAEMDVDTVITGNLGPNASRALDSAEIDVYIADGKISDVVEKFKNGELEKLESQTVEGHFGKRGGRR
;
A
#
# COMPACT_ATOMS: atom_id res chain seq x y z
N MET A 1 10.42 -6.74 8.31
CA MET A 1 9.12 -6.43 7.71
C MET A 1 9.33 -5.69 6.40
N LYS A 2 8.58 -6.08 5.39
CA LYS A 2 8.65 -5.41 4.10
C LYS A 2 7.41 -4.57 3.88
N ILE A 3 7.60 -3.31 3.53
CA ILE A 3 6.47 -2.44 3.23
C ILE A 3 6.56 -1.99 1.78
N ALA A 4 5.41 -1.81 1.16
CA ALA A 4 5.33 -1.33 -0.22
C ALA A 4 4.56 -0.01 -0.21
N VAL A 5 5.15 1.03 -0.79
CA VAL A 5 4.53 2.35 -0.83
C VAL A 5 4.22 2.68 -2.29
N SER A 6 2.95 2.99 -2.57
CA SER A 6 2.58 3.38 -3.93
C SER A 6 3.24 4.71 -4.26
N ALA A 7 3.91 4.77 -5.41
CA ALA A 7 4.79 5.89 -5.71
C ALA A 7 4.55 6.44 -7.11
N SER A 8 4.67 7.74 -7.23
CA SER A 8 4.53 8.41 -8.51
C SER A 8 5.81 8.33 -9.35
N CYS A 9 6.95 8.21 -8.69
CA CYS A 9 8.25 8.09 -9.36
C CYS A 9 9.07 7.06 -8.60
N PRO A 10 10.10 6.51 -9.22
CA PRO A 10 10.85 5.41 -8.62
C PRO A 10 11.94 5.85 -7.65
N ASP A 11 11.62 6.74 -6.73
CA ASP A 11 12.61 7.12 -5.72
C ASP A 11 11.92 7.62 -4.46
N MET A 12 12.66 7.62 -3.37
CA MET A 12 12.14 7.95 -2.04
C MET A 12 11.77 9.42 -1.88
N GLU A 13 12.24 10.27 -2.78
CA GLU A 13 11.92 11.69 -2.71
C GLU A 13 10.63 12.02 -3.44
N SER A 14 10.04 11.05 -4.15
CA SER A 14 8.78 11.28 -4.83
C SER A 14 7.64 11.19 -3.80
N THR A 15 6.42 11.41 -4.27
CA THR A 15 5.28 11.42 -3.37
C THR A 15 4.51 10.11 -3.44
N VAL A 16 3.78 9.82 -2.37
CA VAL A 16 2.88 8.68 -2.34
C VAL A 16 1.83 8.90 -3.41
N ASP A 17 1.61 7.89 -4.26
CA ASP A 17 0.60 7.98 -5.30
C ASP A 17 -0.74 7.61 -4.67
N LEU A 18 -1.78 8.36 -5.02
CA LEU A 18 -3.09 8.14 -4.43
C LEU A 18 -3.77 6.88 -4.93
N ARG A 19 -3.27 6.30 -6.02
CA ARG A 19 -3.94 5.16 -6.63
C ARG A 19 -3.17 3.88 -6.32
N PHE A 20 -3.76 2.99 -5.56
CA PHE A 20 -3.06 1.77 -5.21
C PHE A 20 -2.79 0.87 -6.42
N GLY A 21 -3.81 0.56 -7.19
CA GLY A 21 -3.66 -0.40 -8.28
C GLY A 21 -3.05 0.18 -9.53
N ARG A 22 -3.18 1.47 -9.72
CA ARG A 22 -2.75 2.10 -10.97
C ARG A 22 -1.56 3.03 -10.83
N CYS A 23 -0.90 3.00 -9.69
CA CYS A 23 0.31 3.80 -9.53
C CYS A 23 1.41 3.24 -10.41
N PRO A 24 2.32 4.09 -10.88
CA PRO A 24 3.38 3.58 -11.77
C PRO A 24 4.43 2.73 -11.08
N TYR A 25 4.67 2.97 -9.80
CA TYR A 25 5.72 2.24 -9.10
C TYR A 25 5.32 1.94 -7.67
N PHE A 26 5.96 0.93 -7.09
CA PHE A 26 5.93 0.71 -5.65
C PHE A 26 7.37 0.74 -5.17
N ILE A 27 7.59 1.46 -4.08
CA ILE A 27 8.89 1.44 -3.40
C ILE A 27 8.79 0.40 -2.31
N ILE A 28 9.64 -0.60 -2.37
CA ILE A 28 9.61 -1.71 -1.40
C ILE A 28 10.75 -1.47 -0.40
N VAL A 29 10.39 -1.33 0.85
CA VAL A 29 11.38 -1.06 1.90
C VAL A 29 11.40 -2.22 2.88
N ASP A 30 12.58 -2.77 3.10
CA ASP A 30 12.75 -3.79 4.12
C ASP A 30 13.26 -3.07 5.36
N THR A 31 12.44 -2.98 6.39
CA THR A 31 12.77 -2.18 7.55
C THR A 31 13.84 -2.84 8.43
N GLU A 32 14.04 -4.14 8.29
CA GLU A 32 15.06 -4.82 9.09
C GLU A 32 16.43 -4.77 8.42
N GLU A 33 16.45 -4.93 7.10
CA GLU A 33 17.71 -4.90 6.38
C GLU A 33 18.05 -3.51 5.89
N ASP A 34 17.12 -2.58 6.04
CA ASP A 34 17.32 -1.20 5.62
C ASP A 34 17.60 -1.13 4.11
N GLU A 35 16.91 -1.98 3.36
CA GLU A 35 17.07 -2.03 1.91
C GLU A 35 15.85 -1.44 1.22
N VAL A 36 16.09 -0.81 0.07
CA VAL A 36 15.04 -0.18 -0.70
C VAL A 36 15.15 -0.68 -2.13
N GLU A 37 14.03 -1.10 -2.71
CA GLU A 37 14.03 -1.44 -4.13
C GLU A 37 12.76 -0.88 -4.75
N THR A 38 12.76 -0.76 -6.06
CA THR A 38 11.65 -0.22 -6.80
C THR A 38 11.05 -1.30 -7.66
N TRP A 39 9.73 -1.40 -7.66
CA TRP A 39 9.01 -2.34 -8.51
C TRP A 39 8.11 -1.56 -9.44
N GLU A 40 8.31 -1.72 -10.74
CA GLU A 40 7.48 -1.04 -11.71
C GLU A 40 6.16 -1.79 -11.81
N ASN A 41 5.04 -1.08 -11.73
CA ASN A 41 3.73 -1.70 -11.74
C ASN A 41 3.30 -1.97 -13.18
N LYS A 42 3.53 -3.16 -13.64
CA LYS A 42 3.20 -3.51 -15.02
C LYS A 42 1.71 -3.73 -15.23
N TYR A 43 0.92 -3.70 -14.17
CA TYR A 43 -0.52 -3.91 -14.29
C TYR A 43 -1.31 -2.59 -14.35
N LYS A 44 -0.63 -1.45 -14.26
CA LYS A 44 -1.34 -0.17 -14.09
C LYS A 44 -2.30 0.16 -15.22
N ASP A 45 -2.06 -0.37 -16.43
CA ASP A 45 -2.90 -0.08 -17.58
C ASP A 45 -3.90 -1.18 -17.88
N GLY A 46 -4.06 -2.14 -16.98
CA GLY A 46 -4.96 -3.25 -17.21
C GLY A 46 -6.41 -2.82 -17.27
N MET A 47 -7.23 -3.67 -17.83
CA MET A 47 -8.63 -3.33 -18.06
C MET A 47 -9.51 -3.62 -16.86
N GLY A 48 -9.11 -4.53 -16.02
CA GLY A 48 -9.88 -4.85 -14.83
C GLY A 48 -9.08 -5.77 -13.97
N GLY A 49 -9.47 -5.90 -12.71
CA GLY A 49 -8.76 -6.77 -11.79
C GLY A 49 -7.36 -6.30 -11.48
N VAL A 50 -7.08 -5.01 -11.69
CA VAL A 50 -5.73 -4.49 -11.49
C VAL A 50 -5.34 -4.54 -10.03
N GLY A 51 -6.23 -4.15 -9.14
CA GLY A 51 -5.92 -4.18 -7.71
C GLY A 51 -5.54 -5.58 -7.24
N PRO A 52 -6.36 -6.58 -7.48
CA PRO A 52 -6.02 -7.93 -7.08
C PRO A 52 -4.72 -8.46 -7.71
N GLN A 53 -4.44 -8.09 -8.97
CA GLN A 53 -3.19 -8.52 -9.59
C GLN A 53 -1.99 -7.90 -8.89
N VAL A 54 -2.07 -6.63 -8.52
CA VAL A 54 -1.00 -5.97 -7.81
C VAL A 54 -0.82 -6.61 -6.43
N VAL A 55 -1.93 -6.90 -5.74
CA VAL A 55 -1.84 -7.53 -4.43
C VAL A 55 -1.13 -8.87 -4.52
N GLN A 56 -1.46 -9.67 -5.53
CA GLN A 56 -0.81 -10.96 -5.68
C GLN A 56 0.70 -10.80 -5.91
N ALA A 57 1.08 -9.83 -6.73
CA ALA A 57 2.50 -9.59 -6.97
C ALA A 57 3.22 -9.18 -5.69
N LEU A 58 2.60 -8.30 -4.90
CA LEU A 58 3.21 -7.86 -3.66
C LEU A 58 3.32 -9.02 -2.67
N ALA A 59 2.31 -9.86 -2.61
CA ALA A 59 2.34 -11.01 -1.71
C ALA A 59 3.48 -11.96 -2.10
N GLU A 60 3.71 -12.11 -3.39
CA GLU A 60 4.80 -12.97 -3.86
C GLU A 60 6.17 -12.39 -3.54
N MET A 61 6.24 -11.09 -3.27
CA MET A 61 7.47 -10.45 -2.86
C MET A 61 7.61 -10.40 -1.34
N ASP A 62 6.71 -11.08 -0.64
CA ASP A 62 6.72 -11.15 0.83
C ASP A 62 6.47 -9.80 1.49
N VAL A 63 5.67 -8.95 0.84
CA VAL A 63 5.29 -7.68 1.43
C VAL A 63 4.27 -7.91 2.53
N ASP A 64 4.49 -7.32 3.67
CA ASP A 64 3.62 -7.44 4.85
C ASP A 64 2.65 -6.28 4.98
N THR A 65 3.00 -5.13 4.46
CA THR A 65 2.29 -3.89 4.71
C THR A 65 2.32 -3.02 3.47
N VAL A 66 1.22 -2.33 3.21
CA VAL A 66 1.12 -1.39 2.10
C VAL A 66 0.81 -0.02 2.65
N ILE A 67 1.46 1.01 2.11
CA ILE A 67 1.14 2.39 2.41
C ILE A 67 0.73 3.03 1.09
N THR A 68 -0.46 3.61 1.05
CA THR A 68 -0.99 4.21 -0.17
C THR A 68 -1.88 5.38 0.20
N GLY A 69 -2.23 6.19 -0.79
CA GLY A 69 -3.04 7.38 -0.52
C GLY A 69 -4.53 7.10 -0.51
N ASN A 70 -4.96 6.08 -1.20
CA ASN A 70 -6.38 5.77 -1.25
C ASN A 70 -6.56 4.31 -1.61
N LEU A 71 -7.69 3.73 -1.25
CA LEU A 71 -7.90 2.31 -1.45
C LEU A 71 -9.37 2.02 -1.70
N GLY A 72 -9.65 1.39 -2.82
CA GLY A 72 -11.02 1.02 -3.16
C GLY A 72 -11.38 -0.35 -2.60
N PRO A 73 -12.62 -0.76 -2.77
CA PRO A 73 -13.10 -1.99 -2.14
C PRO A 73 -12.49 -3.27 -2.70
N ASN A 74 -12.22 -3.32 -4.00
CA ASN A 74 -11.67 -4.56 -4.55
C ASN A 74 -10.25 -4.80 -4.06
N ALA A 75 -9.43 -3.76 -4.05
CA ALA A 75 -8.07 -3.89 -3.54
C ALA A 75 -8.08 -4.16 -2.05
N SER A 76 -9.00 -3.52 -1.33
CA SER A 76 -9.10 -3.71 0.10
C SER A 76 -9.40 -5.18 0.44
N ARG A 77 -10.33 -5.78 -0.29
CA ARG A 77 -10.66 -7.18 -0.05
C ARG A 77 -9.47 -8.10 -0.39
N ALA A 78 -8.76 -7.78 -1.48
CA ALA A 78 -7.62 -8.60 -1.87
C ALA A 78 -6.50 -8.52 -0.84
N LEU A 79 -6.24 -7.31 -0.32
CA LEU A 79 -5.21 -7.13 0.69
C LEU A 79 -5.59 -7.86 1.98
N ASP A 80 -6.87 -7.78 2.35
CA ASP A 80 -7.33 -8.46 3.55
C ASP A 80 -7.17 -9.98 3.40
N SER A 81 -7.53 -10.52 2.23
CA SER A 81 -7.37 -11.95 1.98
C SER A 81 -5.92 -12.37 2.00
N ALA A 82 -5.02 -11.51 1.58
CA ALA A 82 -3.59 -11.81 1.58
C ALA A 82 -2.94 -11.53 2.93
N GLU A 83 -3.73 -11.01 3.88
CA GLU A 83 -3.25 -10.68 5.22
C GLU A 83 -2.16 -9.62 5.17
N ILE A 84 -2.33 -8.64 4.29
CA ILE A 84 -1.42 -7.51 4.18
C ILE A 84 -2.10 -6.31 4.83
N ASP A 85 -1.44 -5.70 5.79
CA ASP A 85 -1.95 -4.53 6.49
C ASP A 85 -1.83 -3.30 5.60
N VAL A 86 -2.71 -2.32 5.79
CA VAL A 86 -2.73 -1.11 4.98
C VAL A 86 -2.70 0.12 5.87
N TYR A 87 -1.90 1.08 5.49
CA TYR A 87 -1.86 2.38 6.13
C TYR A 87 -2.11 3.44 5.06
N ILE A 88 -2.85 4.48 5.39
CA ILE A 88 -3.15 5.57 4.46
C ILE A 88 -2.27 6.75 4.84
N ALA A 89 -1.59 7.30 3.84
CA ALA A 89 -0.72 8.45 4.07
C ALA A 89 -0.52 9.18 2.75
N ASP A 90 -0.04 10.42 2.82
CA ASP A 90 0.32 11.16 1.64
C ASP A 90 1.62 11.92 1.93
N GLY A 91 2.16 12.54 0.91
CA GLY A 91 3.38 13.31 1.06
C GLY A 91 4.59 12.58 0.52
N LYS A 92 5.76 13.06 0.90
CA LYS A 92 7.01 12.49 0.42
C LYS A 92 7.22 11.10 1.00
N ILE A 93 7.63 10.17 0.16
CA ILE A 93 7.75 8.78 0.58
C ILE A 93 8.74 8.60 1.71
N SER A 94 9.89 9.28 1.66
CA SER A 94 10.85 9.14 2.75
C SER A 94 10.29 9.59 4.09
N ASP A 95 9.47 10.65 4.08
CA ASP A 95 8.84 11.12 5.31
C ASP A 95 7.79 10.11 5.79
N VAL A 96 7.04 9.55 4.86
CA VAL A 96 5.99 8.61 5.20
C VAL A 96 6.58 7.33 5.79
N VAL A 97 7.67 6.85 5.20
CA VAL A 97 8.35 5.66 5.71
C VAL A 97 8.88 5.90 7.13
N GLU A 98 9.42 7.10 7.36
CA GLU A 98 9.92 7.44 8.68
C GLU A 98 8.77 7.47 9.70
N LYS A 99 7.64 8.05 9.33
CA LYS A 99 6.50 8.07 10.22
C LYS A 99 6.00 6.66 10.51
N PHE A 100 6.02 5.80 9.51
CA PHE A 100 5.61 4.42 9.72
C PHE A 100 6.54 3.74 10.73
N LYS A 101 7.85 3.93 10.58
CA LYS A 101 8.80 3.32 11.50
C LYS A 101 8.62 3.82 12.93
N ASN A 102 8.15 5.05 13.08
CA ASN A 102 7.94 5.62 14.39
C ASN A 102 6.57 5.34 14.97
N GLY A 103 5.75 4.58 14.28
CA GLY A 103 4.40 4.25 14.75
C GLY A 103 3.44 5.41 14.67
N GLU A 104 3.67 6.34 13.76
CA GLU A 104 2.85 7.55 13.67
C GLU A 104 1.75 7.49 12.62
N LEU A 105 1.66 6.41 11.85
CA LEU A 105 0.60 6.28 10.87
C LEU A 105 -0.53 5.45 11.42
N GLU A 106 -1.73 5.72 10.93
CA GLU A 106 -2.89 4.98 11.35
C GLU A 106 -3.16 3.83 10.41
N LYS A 107 -3.40 2.66 10.97
CA LYS A 107 -3.72 1.48 10.16
C LYS A 107 -5.16 1.58 9.69
N LEU A 108 -5.37 1.26 8.41
CA LEU A 108 -6.71 1.29 7.86
C LEU A 108 -7.43 0.02 8.22
N GLU A 109 -8.63 0.15 8.79
CA GLU A 109 -9.40 -1.00 9.18
C GLU A 109 -10.41 -1.43 8.10
N SER A 110 -10.73 -0.55 7.15
CA SER A 110 -11.61 -0.90 6.05
C SER A 110 -11.28 0.02 4.90
N GLN A 111 -11.93 -0.19 3.73
CA GLN A 111 -11.60 0.62 2.58
C GLN A 111 -11.93 2.08 2.81
N THR A 112 -11.28 2.94 2.06
CA THR A 112 -11.49 4.37 2.23
C THR A 112 -12.80 4.87 1.64
N VAL A 113 -13.40 4.12 0.71
CA VAL A 113 -14.69 4.55 0.24
C VAL A 113 -15.70 4.12 1.24
N GLU A 114 -16.77 4.88 1.33
CA GLU A 114 -17.73 4.64 2.29
C GLU A 114 -18.28 3.31 2.32
N GLY A 115 -18.34 2.71 3.34
CA GLY A 115 -18.83 1.45 3.38
C GLY A 115 -19.50 1.36 4.61
N HIS A 116 -19.44 0.94 5.38
CA HIS A 116 -20.09 0.89 6.45
C HIS A 116 -19.26 0.59 7.32
N PHE A 117 -18.69 0.70 7.58
CA PHE A 117 -17.85 0.43 8.36
C PHE A 117 -18.07 0.42 9.57
N GLY A 118 -17.69 0.51 10.05
CA GLY A 118 -17.84 0.51 11.19
C GLY A 118 -18.04 -0.69 11.68
N LYS A 119 -18.35 -1.46 11.37
CA LYS A 119 -18.62 -2.48 11.94
C LYS A 119 -17.61 -3.26 12.23
N ARG A 120 -16.82 -3.45 11.59
CA ARG A 120 -15.90 -4.25 11.99
C ARG A 120 -15.16 -3.61 12.91
N GLY A 121 -15.07 -2.52 12.86
CA GLY A 121 -14.30 -1.96 13.74
C GLY A 121 -14.59 -2.29 15.01
N GLY A 122 -15.56 -2.49 15.22
CA GLY A 122 -15.73 -2.73 16.45
C GLY A 122 -15.04 -3.82 16.87
N ARG A 123 -14.61 -4.56 16.21
CA ARG A 123 -14.15 -5.54 16.67
C ARG A 123 -13.02 -5.32 17.12
N ARG A 124 -12.75 -5.05 17.48
CA ARG A 124 -11.68 -5.01 17.91
C ARG A 124 -11.49 -4.65 18.83
#